data_cf5f592ca708985f1abad9a25a067d6b
#
_entry.id   cf5f592ca708985f1abad9a25a067d6b
#
_cell.length_a   1.000
_cell.length_b   1.000
_cell.length_c   1.000
_cell.angle_alpha   90.00
_cell.angle_beta   90.00
_cell.angle_gamma   90.00
#
_symmetry.space_group_name_H-M   'P 1'
#
loop_
_entity.id
_entity.type
_entity.pdbx_description
1 polymer ?
#
loop_
_entity_poly.entity_id
_entity_poly.type
_entity_poly.pdbx_seq_one_letter_code
_entity_poly.pdbx_strand_id
1 'polypeptide(L)'
;MSKKPNIKLRFNFITTIIYVVGIILLLQLFNLQIVHGSEYREQSNTRLTRESTIEADRGSILDRSGNTIVGNTMGFSVDLYKTKIDDKTLNQTILNVINVLEQNGDSYVDDFIIDINPYAFNVSDEKVAKFKKDNDIDENATAEECFNAMKEEYEIENADVSEARKIMAIRYAIQEEGYSSTKPLQISSNIKRESALIFNEKSSEFPGINVVVEPVRNYEQGTTASHIVGYTGKITSKELETRKDTYDQDDIIGKNGIESTFEEYLKGEDGIKQLDTSVDGTVQEEYTTKEAVKGSDVVLTIDLNLQKVTE
;
A
#
# COMPACT_ATOMS: atom_id res chain seq x y z
N MET A 1 -28.99 44.82 66.32
CA MET A 1 -28.30 45.57 65.24
C MET A 1 -27.88 44.57 64.14
N SER A 2 -28.64 44.49 63.04
CA SER A 2 -28.31 43.66 61.92
C SER A 2 -27.24 44.36 61.11
N LYS A 3 -26.05 43.75 60.98
CA LYS A 3 -24.99 44.25 60.08
C LYS A 3 -25.47 44.04 58.60
N LYS A 4 -25.79 45.17 57.94
CA LYS A 4 -26.07 45.13 56.44
C LYS A 4 -24.88 44.48 55.73
N PRO A 5 -25.08 43.46 54.94
CA PRO A 5 -24.02 42.80 54.17
C PRO A 5 -23.36 43.80 53.23
N ASN A 6 -22.04 43.91 53.25
CA ASN A 6 -21.28 44.89 52.45
C ASN A 6 -21.24 44.39 50.98
N ILE A 7 -22.28 44.70 50.22
CA ILE A 7 -22.51 44.26 48.84
C ILE A 7 -21.33 44.63 47.91
N LYS A 8 -20.71 45.79 48.15
CA LYS A 8 -19.53 46.26 47.41
C LYS A 8 -18.32 45.32 47.59
N LEU A 9 -18.14 44.77 48.82
CA LEU A 9 -17.02 43.86 49.12
C LEU A 9 -17.20 42.51 48.42
N ARG A 10 -18.44 42.03 48.33
CA ARG A 10 -18.78 40.79 47.61
C ARG A 10 -18.64 40.96 46.09
N PHE A 11 -19.05 42.11 45.58
CA PHE A 11 -18.93 42.44 44.17
C PHE A 11 -17.46 42.53 43.75
N ASN A 12 -16.63 43.28 44.53
CA ASN A 12 -15.19 43.36 44.27
C ASN A 12 -14.50 41.99 44.33
N PHE A 13 -14.88 41.12 45.25
CA PHE A 13 -14.34 39.76 45.34
C PHE A 13 -14.64 38.93 44.07
N ILE A 14 -15.88 38.95 43.58
CA ILE A 14 -16.26 38.27 42.35
C ILE A 14 -15.51 38.85 41.15
N THR A 15 -15.42 40.17 41.07
CA THR A 15 -14.68 40.85 39.99
C THR A 15 -13.19 40.49 40.00
N THR A 16 -12.58 40.38 41.17
CA THR A 16 -11.18 39.95 41.30
C THR A 16 -10.99 38.52 40.82
N ILE A 17 -11.91 37.61 41.16
CA ILE A 17 -11.88 36.22 40.67
C ILE A 17 -11.96 36.19 39.14
N ILE A 18 -12.87 36.94 38.52
CA ILE A 18 -13.00 37.01 37.05
C ILE A 18 -11.70 37.50 36.41
N TYR A 19 -11.07 38.55 36.96
CA TYR A 19 -9.78 39.02 36.43
C TYR A 19 -8.67 37.99 36.58
N VAL A 20 -8.58 37.30 37.73
CA VAL A 20 -7.58 36.24 37.94
C VAL A 20 -7.77 35.09 36.97
N VAL A 21 -9.01 34.63 36.78
CA VAL A 21 -9.34 33.58 35.77
C VAL A 21 -8.98 34.05 34.37
N GLY A 22 -9.34 35.30 34.02
CA GLY A 22 -9.00 35.87 32.71
C GLY A 22 -7.49 35.93 32.45
N ILE A 23 -6.71 36.32 33.46
CA ILE A 23 -5.24 36.35 33.36
C ILE A 23 -4.68 34.92 33.17
N ILE A 24 -5.19 33.93 33.93
CA ILE A 24 -4.76 32.53 33.80
C ILE A 24 -5.05 32.02 32.39
N LEU A 25 -6.23 32.30 31.85
CA LEU A 25 -6.60 31.87 30.47
C LEU A 25 -5.72 32.56 29.43
N LEU A 26 -5.41 33.84 29.57
CA LEU A 26 -4.49 34.55 28.66
C LEU A 26 -3.06 33.97 28.73
N LEU A 27 -2.56 33.66 29.91
CA LEU A 27 -1.25 33.03 30.08
C LEU A 27 -1.22 31.63 29.46
N GLN A 28 -2.31 30.86 29.62
CA GLN A 28 -2.46 29.56 29.03
C GLN A 28 -2.50 29.65 27.48
N LEU A 29 -3.25 30.61 26.94
CA LEU A 29 -3.32 30.86 25.52
C LEU A 29 -1.98 31.29 24.92
N PHE A 30 -1.26 32.18 25.65
CA PHE A 30 0.09 32.60 25.29
C PHE A 30 1.06 31.41 25.25
N ASN A 31 1.01 30.56 26.27
CA ASN A 31 1.83 29.35 26.34
C ASN A 31 1.55 28.40 25.18
N LEU A 32 0.27 28.17 24.87
CA LEU A 32 -0.17 27.27 23.78
C LEU A 32 0.17 27.83 22.40
N GLN A 33 0.01 29.12 22.16
CA GLN A 33 0.19 29.72 20.82
C GLN A 33 1.61 30.22 20.54
N ILE A 34 2.32 30.72 21.56
CA ILE A 34 3.63 31.35 21.40
C ILE A 34 4.76 30.42 21.84
N VAL A 35 4.65 29.80 23.01
CA VAL A 35 5.74 28.97 23.55
C VAL A 35 5.77 27.60 22.84
N HIS A 36 4.63 26.97 22.69
CA HIS A 36 4.50 25.65 22.07
C HIS A 36 3.84 25.67 20.67
N GLY A 37 3.61 26.87 20.12
CA GLY A 37 2.90 27.03 18.86
C GLY A 37 3.63 26.38 17.65
N SER A 38 4.97 26.40 17.64
CA SER A 38 5.77 25.69 16.63
C SER A 38 5.64 24.18 16.76
N GLU A 39 5.71 23.65 17.97
CA GLU A 39 5.59 22.24 18.26
C GLU A 39 4.19 21.68 17.89
N TYR A 40 3.13 22.37 18.25
CA TYR A 40 1.77 22.00 17.86
C TYR A 40 1.52 22.15 16.37
N ARG A 41 2.16 23.12 15.71
CA ARG A 41 2.08 23.28 14.25
C ARG A 41 2.82 22.14 13.55
N GLU A 42 4.00 21.75 14.05
CA GLU A 42 4.77 20.62 13.55
C GLU A 42 4.00 19.30 13.73
N GLN A 43 3.41 19.06 14.92
CA GLN A 43 2.55 17.91 15.16
C GLN A 43 1.29 17.90 14.28
N SER A 44 0.71 19.05 13.97
CA SER A 44 -0.41 19.17 13.05
C SER A 44 0.00 18.87 11.61
N ASN A 45 1.12 19.39 11.17
CA ASN A 45 1.66 19.13 9.83
C ASN A 45 2.05 17.66 9.66
N THR A 46 2.74 17.08 10.64
CA THR A 46 3.14 15.66 10.64
C THR A 46 1.92 14.72 10.55
N ARG A 47 0.75 15.14 11.02
CA ARG A 47 -0.49 14.34 10.89
C ARG A 47 -1.13 14.43 9.52
N LEU A 48 -0.81 15.42 8.73
CA LEU A 48 -1.36 15.65 7.39
C LEU A 48 -0.36 15.34 6.28
N THR A 49 0.93 15.39 6.61
CA THR A 49 2.01 15.06 5.68
C THR A 49 2.41 13.60 5.86
N ARG A 50 2.45 12.86 4.79
CA ARG A 50 2.79 11.43 4.74
C ARG A 50 3.94 11.20 3.79
N GLU A 51 4.82 10.31 4.16
CA GLU A 51 5.88 9.85 3.29
C GLU A 51 5.41 8.64 2.48
N SER A 52 5.74 8.64 1.20
CA SER A 52 5.54 7.52 0.29
C SER A 52 6.84 7.27 -0.46
N THR A 53 7.14 6.02 -0.72
CA THR A 53 8.33 5.63 -1.47
C THR A 53 8.13 5.91 -2.96
N ILE A 54 9.20 6.37 -3.63
CA ILE A 54 9.32 6.40 -5.08
C ILE A 54 10.27 5.27 -5.44
N GLU A 55 9.75 4.21 -6.05
CA GLU A 55 10.59 3.10 -6.45
C GLU A 55 11.67 3.52 -7.45
N ALA A 56 12.90 3.06 -7.21
CA ALA A 56 14.01 3.31 -8.10
C ALA A 56 13.96 2.39 -9.31
N ASP A 57 14.33 2.92 -10.47
CA ASP A 57 14.59 2.11 -11.65
C ASP A 57 15.72 1.11 -11.37
N ARG A 58 15.45 -0.17 -11.57
CA ARG A 58 16.48 -1.21 -11.48
C ARG A 58 17.48 -1.08 -12.63
N GLY A 59 18.77 -1.29 -12.39
CA GLY A 59 19.80 -1.28 -13.42
C GLY A 59 19.50 -2.25 -14.57
N SER A 60 19.86 -1.90 -15.78
CA SER A 60 19.67 -2.75 -16.97
C SER A 60 20.72 -3.86 -17.04
N ILE A 61 20.36 -5.00 -17.62
CA ILE A 61 21.31 -6.08 -17.97
C ILE A 61 21.53 -6.00 -19.50
N LEU A 62 22.75 -5.79 -19.89
CA LEU A 62 23.16 -5.54 -21.26
C LEU A 62 24.06 -6.68 -21.76
N ASP A 63 24.07 -6.92 -23.08
CA ASP A 63 25.07 -7.78 -23.71
C ASP A 63 26.42 -7.03 -23.85
N ARG A 64 27.45 -7.70 -24.33
CA ARG A 64 28.78 -7.11 -24.55
C ARG A 64 28.82 -5.92 -25.53
N SER A 65 27.79 -5.77 -26.35
CA SER A 65 27.66 -4.70 -27.35
C SER A 65 26.77 -3.55 -26.88
N GLY A 66 26.22 -3.64 -25.65
CA GLY A 66 25.31 -2.66 -25.08
C GLY A 66 23.84 -2.85 -25.47
N ASN A 67 23.47 -3.99 -26.06
CA ASN A 67 22.07 -4.28 -26.35
C ASN A 67 21.37 -4.74 -25.07
N THR A 68 20.17 -4.23 -24.83
CA THR A 68 19.38 -4.57 -23.65
C THR A 68 18.87 -6.01 -23.71
N ILE A 69 19.22 -6.77 -22.68
CA ILE A 69 18.66 -8.12 -22.44
C ILE A 69 17.48 -7.98 -21.49
N VAL A 70 17.65 -7.23 -20.40
CA VAL A 70 16.60 -6.90 -19.43
C VAL A 70 16.68 -5.42 -19.10
N GLY A 71 15.55 -4.75 -19.21
CA GLY A 71 15.40 -3.33 -18.88
C GLY A 71 14.21 -3.08 -17.98
N ASN A 72 13.76 -1.84 -17.91
CA ASN A 72 12.50 -1.47 -17.26
C ASN A 72 11.59 -0.81 -18.28
N THR A 73 10.31 -1.01 -18.14
CA THR A 73 9.25 -0.26 -18.82
C THR A 73 8.39 0.43 -17.77
N MET A 74 7.79 1.56 -18.14
CA MET A 74 6.81 2.20 -17.26
C MET A 74 5.52 1.39 -17.31
N GLY A 75 5.15 0.84 -16.17
CA GLY A 75 3.88 0.15 -15.95
C GLY A 75 2.93 1.00 -15.11
N PHE A 76 1.73 0.51 -14.94
CA PHE A 76 0.73 1.08 -14.06
C PHE A 76 0.31 0.04 -13.03
N SER A 77 0.18 0.46 -11.78
CA SER A 77 -0.41 -0.36 -10.72
C SER A 77 -1.64 0.31 -10.15
N VAL A 78 -2.45 -0.47 -9.46
CA VAL A 78 -3.67 -0.01 -8.79
C VAL A 78 -3.52 -0.24 -7.30
N ASP A 79 -3.48 0.85 -6.57
CA ASP A 79 -3.34 0.88 -5.13
C ASP A 79 -4.65 1.25 -4.45
N LEU A 80 -4.98 0.54 -3.39
CA LEU A 80 -6.12 0.83 -2.51
C LEU A 80 -5.63 1.46 -1.21
N TYR A 81 -6.00 2.70 -0.99
CA TYR A 81 -5.76 3.43 0.25
C TYR A 81 -6.94 3.34 1.20
N LYS A 82 -6.66 3.25 2.49
CA LYS A 82 -7.70 3.29 3.52
C LYS A 82 -8.33 4.68 3.60
N THR A 83 -9.60 4.74 3.26
CA THR A 83 -10.45 5.94 3.32
C THR A 83 -11.56 5.76 4.35
N LYS A 84 -12.29 6.84 4.66
CA LYS A 84 -13.42 6.81 5.61
C LYS A 84 -14.71 6.39 4.92
N ILE A 85 -14.71 5.25 4.26
CA ILE A 85 -15.92 4.64 3.67
C ILE A 85 -16.35 3.43 4.51
N ASP A 86 -17.62 3.09 4.43
CA ASP A 86 -18.16 1.90 5.08
C ASP A 86 -17.80 0.61 4.30
N ASP A 87 -17.90 -0.54 4.95
CA ASP A 87 -17.55 -1.84 4.37
C ASP A 87 -18.37 -2.17 3.14
N LYS A 88 -19.63 -1.77 3.07
CA LYS A 88 -20.48 -2.00 1.88
C LYS A 88 -19.98 -1.20 0.68
N THR A 89 -19.63 0.06 0.88
CA THR A 89 -19.03 0.91 -0.18
C THR A 89 -17.67 0.37 -0.59
N LEU A 90 -16.85 -0.08 0.35
CA LEU A 90 -15.55 -0.69 0.05
C LEU A 90 -15.73 -1.97 -0.79
N ASN A 91 -16.63 -2.86 -0.40
CA ASN A 91 -16.92 -4.10 -1.13
C ASN A 91 -17.39 -3.82 -2.57
N GLN A 92 -18.25 -2.82 -2.75
CA GLN A 92 -18.71 -2.40 -4.07
C GLN A 92 -17.56 -1.82 -4.91
N THR A 93 -16.71 -1.01 -4.31
CA THR A 93 -15.52 -0.44 -4.97
C THR A 93 -14.58 -1.56 -5.41
N ILE A 94 -14.26 -2.51 -4.54
CA ILE A 94 -13.43 -3.67 -4.85
C ILE A 94 -14.00 -4.45 -6.03
N LEU A 95 -15.29 -4.77 -6.01
CA LEU A 95 -15.94 -5.52 -7.09
C LEU A 95 -15.88 -4.74 -8.42
N ASN A 96 -16.14 -3.44 -8.40
CA ASN A 96 -16.06 -2.59 -9.59
C ASN A 96 -14.63 -2.54 -10.15
N VAL A 97 -13.61 -2.44 -9.29
CA VAL A 97 -12.20 -2.45 -9.70
C VAL A 97 -11.86 -3.78 -10.38
N ILE A 98 -12.19 -4.91 -9.76
CA ILE A 98 -11.92 -6.24 -10.31
C ILE A 98 -12.61 -6.42 -11.66
N ASN A 99 -13.86 -5.98 -11.78
CA ASN A 99 -14.61 -6.07 -13.04
C ASN A 99 -13.93 -5.27 -14.18
N VAL A 100 -13.39 -4.09 -13.89
CA VAL A 100 -12.62 -3.30 -14.88
C VAL A 100 -11.34 -4.04 -15.29
N LEU A 101 -10.60 -4.57 -14.31
CA LEU A 101 -9.38 -5.32 -14.57
C LEU A 101 -9.65 -6.55 -15.44
N GLU A 102 -10.63 -7.38 -15.08
CA GLU A 102 -11.00 -8.58 -15.83
C GLU A 102 -11.50 -8.26 -17.25
N GLN A 103 -12.31 -7.21 -17.42
CA GLN A 103 -12.80 -6.79 -18.75
C GLN A 103 -11.65 -6.44 -19.70
N ASN A 104 -10.57 -5.86 -19.15
CA ASN A 104 -9.39 -5.52 -19.93
C ASN A 104 -8.37 -6.67 -19.98
N GLY A 105 -8.60 -7.78 -19.26
CA GLY A 105 -7.70 -8.93 -19.18
C GLY A 105 -6.45 -8.64 -18.37
N ASP A 106 -6.58 -7.83 -17.32
CA ASP A 106 -5.59 -7.62 -16.29
C ASP A 106 -5.85 -8.56 -15.11
N SER A 107 -4.81 -8.90 -14.37
CA SER A 107 -4.89 -9.72 -13.17
C SER A 107 -4.97 -8.86 -11.92
N TYR A 108 -5.40 -9.44 -10.80
CA TYR A 108 -5.40 -8.82 -9.48
C TYR A 108 -4.85 -9.80 -8.44
N VAL A 109 -4.51 -9.29 -7.26
CA VAL A 109 -4.03 -10.10 -6.14
C VAL A 109 -5.15 -11.01 -5.65
N ASP A 110 -4.90 -12.32 -5.66
CA ASP A 110 -5.83 -13.36 -5.21
C ASP A 110 -5.09 -14.45 -4.43
N ASP A 111 -4.85 -14.18 -3.16
CA ASP A 111 -4.23 -15.11 -2.22
C ASP A 111 -5.25 -15.75 -1.28
N PHE A 112 -6.57 -15.60 -1.57
CA PHE A 112 -7.61 -16.17 -0.72
C PHE A 112 -7.58 -17.69 -0.75
N ILE A 113 -7.62 -18.28 0.44
CA ILE A 113 -7.30 -19.69 0.66
C ILE A 113 -8.44 -20.67 0.36
N ILE A 114 -9.62 -20.17 -0.09
CA ILE A 114 -10.80 -21.01 -0.35
C ILE A 114 -11.23 -20.88 -1.81
N ASP A 115 -11.29 -22.02 -2.51
CA ASP A 115 -11.93 -22.17 -3.80
C ASP A 115 -13.43 -22.48 -3.66
N ILE A 116 -14.25 -22.07 -4.63
CA ILE A 116 -15.71 -22.17 -4.56
C ILE A 116 -16.34 -23.26 -5.46
N ASN A 117 -15.60 -23.87 -6.35
CA ASN A 117 -16.15 -24.89 -7.28
C ASN A 117 -15.23 -26.12 -7.42
N PRO A 118 -15.28 -27.11 -6.54
CA PRO A 118 -16.03 -27.20 -5.27
C PRO A 118 -15.40 -26.36 -4.15
N TYR A 119 -16.13 -26.14 -3.06
CA TYR A 119 -15.54 -25.53 -1.87
C TYR A 119 -14.40 -26.38 -1.34
N ALA A 120 -13.19 -25.84 -1.38
CA ALA A 120 -11.98 -26.52 -0.91
C ALA A 120 -10.93 -25.51 -0.46
N PHE A 121 -10.09 -25.91 0.49
CA PHE A 121 -8.89 -25.14 0.80
C PHE A 121 -7.80 -25.42 -0.22
N ASN A 122 -7.16 -24.37 -0.73
CA ASN A 122 -6.08 -24.45 -1.73
C ASN A 122 -4.68 -24.28 -1.13
N VAL A 123 -4.56 -24.33 0.21
CA VAL A 123 -3.34 -24.17 0.97
C VAL A 123 -3.12 -25.34 1.93
N SER A 124 -1.94 -25.39 2.59
CA SER A 124 -1.62 -26.46 3.56
C SER A 124 -2.51 -26.39 4.81
N ASP A 125 -2.68 -27.53 5.47
CA ASP A 125 -3.48 -27.66 6.70
C ASP A 125 -3.00 -26.72 7.81
N GLU A 126 -1.71 -26.45 7.89
CA GLU A 126 -1.10 -25.50 8.84
C GLU A 126 -1.63 -24.06 8.62
N LYS A 127 -1.68 -23.62 7.35
CA LYS A 127 -2.25 -22.32 7.01
C LYS A 127 -3.75 -22.25 7.26
N VAL A 128 -4.47 -23.35 6.98
CA VAL A 128 -5.90 -23.46 7.28
C VAL A 128 -6.15 -23.34 8.78
N ALA A 129 -5.39 -24.04 9.62
CA ALA A 129 -5.52 -23.96 11.08
C ALA A 129 -5.24 -22.54 11.60
N LYS A 130 -4.20 -21.87 11.06
CA LYS A 130 -3.91 -20.48 11.38
C LYS A 130 -5.08 -19.56 11.00
N PHE A 131 -5.58 -19.67 9.77
CA PHE A 131 -6.69 -18.88 9.27
C PHE A 131 -7.95 -19.01 10.15
N LYS A 132 -8.34 -20.25 10.50
CA LYS A 132 -9.50 -20.50 11.36
C LYS A 132 -9.32 -19.87 12.75
N LYS A 133 -8.11 -19.98 13.31
CA LYS A 133 -7.78 -19.40 14.61
C LYS A 133 -7.81 -17.86 14.58
N ASP A 134 -7.23 -17.25 13.54
CA ASP A 134 -7.13 -15.80 13.41
C ASP A 134 -8.50 -15.14 13.16
N ASN A 135 -9.48 -15.90 12.66
CA ASN A 135 -10.85 -15.45 12.40
C ASN A 135 -11.90 -16.02 13.37
N ASP A 136 -11.49 -16.62 14.50
CA ASP A 136 -12.38 -17.20 15.52
C ASP A 136 -13.38 -18.24 14.96
N ILE A 137 -12.97 -19.00 13.93
CA ILE A 137 -13.76 -20.04 13.28
C ILE A 137 -13.45 -21.40 13.92
N ASP A 138 -14.48 -22.27 14.05
CA ASP A 138 -14.32 -23.63 14.60
C ASP A 138 -13.25 -24.43 13.81
N GLU A 139 -12.39 -25.13 14.54
CA GLU A 139 -11.28 -25.92 13.93
C GLU A 139 -11.80 -26.99 12.95
N ASN A 140 -13.02 -27.52 13.16
CA ASN A 140 -13.64 -28.54 12.32
C ASN A 140 -14.49 -27.96 11.18
N ALA A 141 -14.62 -26.63 11.08
CA ALA A 141 -15.42 -25.99 10.04
C ALA A 141 -14.94 -26.40 8.65
N THR A 142 -15.86 -26.65 7.75
CA THR A 142 -15.60 -26.93 6.34
C THR A 142 -15.19 -25.66 5.61
N ALA A 143 -14.65 -25.79 4.38
CA ALA A 143 -14.30 -24.64 3.55
C ALA A 143 -15.54 -23.76 3.23
N GLU A 144 -16.71 -24.37 3.04
CA GLU A 144 -17.97 -23.65 2.82
C GLU A 144 -18.42 -22.87 4.06
N GLU A 145 -18.32 -23.47 5.25
CA GLU A 145 -18.63 -22.79 6.50
C GLU A 145 -17.67 -21.62 6.77
N CYS A 146 -16.38 -21.81 6.53
CA CYS A 146 -15.39 -20.73 6.60
C CYS A 146 -15.71 -19.60 5.62
N PHE A 147 -16.03 -19.93 4.36
CA PHE A 147 -16.42 -18.94 3.35
C PHE A 147 -17.64 -18.12 3.79
N ASN A 148 -18.66 -18.78 4.32
CA ASN A 148 -19.87 -18.10 4.79
C ASN A 148 -19.60 -17.23 6.03
N ALA A 149 -18.76 -17.68 6.96
CA ALA A 149 -18.34 -16.89 8.11
C ALA A 149 -17.60 -15.60 7.65
N MET A 150 -16.66 -15.71 6.72
CA MET A 150 -15.96 -14.55 6.18
C MET A 150 -16.89 -13.62 5.38
N LYS A 151 -17.92 -14.17 4.73
CA LYS A 151 -18.93 -13.38 4.03
C LYS A 151 -19.73 -12.50 4.99
N GLU A 152 -20.05 -13.03 6.17
CA GLU A 152 -20.69 -12.27 7.25
C GLU A 152 -19.74 -11.24 7.85
N GLU A 153 -18.51 -11.63 8.19
CA GLU A 153 -17.48 -10.78 8.78
C GLU A 153 -17.18 -9.55 7.92
N TYR A 154 -17.08 -9.74 6.60
CA TYR A 154 -16.79 -8.65 5.67
C TYR A 154 -18.05 -7.91 5.20
N GLU A 155 -19.23 -8.16 5.76
CA GLU A 155 -20.51 -7.53 5.38
C GLU A 155 -20.78 -7.60 3.85
N ILE A 156 -20.49 -8.77 3.23
CA ILE A 156 -20.70 -8.95 1.79
C ILE A 156 -22.17 -9.34 1.56
N GLU A 157 -23.00 -8.35 1.33
CA GLU A 157 -24.42 -8.50 1.02
C GLU A 157 -24.66 -8.40 -0.50
N ASN A 158 -25.76 -9.02 -0.98
CA ASN A 158 -26.26 -8.91 -2.36
C ASN A 158 -25.28 -9.30 -3.49
N ALA A 159 -24.17 -10.00 -3.17
CA ALA A 159 -23.24 -10.55 -4.13
C ALA A 159 -23.53 -12.03 -4.36
N ASP A 160 -23.42 -12.50 -5.60
CA ASP A 160 -23.39 -13.92 -5.86
C ASP A 160 -22.11 -14.58 -5.31
N VAL A 161 -22.02 -15.91 -5.38
CA VAL A 161 -20.88 -16.63 -4.78
C VAL A 161 -19.56 -16.26 -5.47
N SER A 162 -19.57 -16.02 -6.78
CA SER A 162 -18.39 -15.64 -7.54
C SER A 162 -17.94 -14.22 -7.22
N GLU A 163 -18.88 -13.28 -7.17
CA GLU A 163 -18.61 -11.89 -6.77
C GLU A 163 -18.12 -11.80 -5.32
N ALA A 164 -18.76 -12.54 -4.41
CA ALA A 164 -18.30 -12.61 -3.03
C ALA A 164 -16.88 -13.15 -2.92
N ARG A 165 -16.52 -14.18 -3.70
CA ARG A 165 -15.17 -14.75 -3.74
C ARG A 165 -14.12 -13.71 -4.22
N LYS A 166 -14.47 -12.89 -5.21
CA LYS A 166 -13.61 -11.82 -5.71
C LYS A 166 -13.38 -10.74 -4.64
N ILE A 167 -14.45 -10.30 -3.99
CA ILE A 167 -14.34 -9.35 -2.89
C ILE A 167 -13.46 -9.90 -1.77
N MET A 168 -13.65 -11.16 -1.40
CA MET A 168 -12.88 -11.84 -0.36
C MET A 168 -11.40 -11.91 -0.67
N ALA A 169 -11.00 -12.04 -1.95
CA ALA A 169 -9.59 -12.04 -2.33
C ALA A 169 -8.89 -10.77 -1.84
N ILE A 170 -9.45 -9.61 -2.13
CA ILE A 170 -8.87 -8.33 -1.71
C ILE A 170 -9.07 -8.06 -0.21
N ARG A 171 -10.22 -8.43 0.37
CA ARG A 171 -10.44 -8.28 1.82
C ARG A 171 -9.47 -9.13 2.64
N TYR A 172 -9.17 -10.34 2.17
CA TYR A 172 -8.18 -11.20 2.79
C TYR A 172 -6.75 -10.64 2.65
N ALA A 173 -6.40 -10.11 1.49
CA ALA A 173 -5.12 -9.42 1.30
C ALA A 173 -5.00 -8.19 2.24
N ILE A 174 -6.07 -7.42 2.42
CA ILE A 174 -6.14 -6.33 3.41
C ILE A 174 -5.86 -6.85 4.84
N GLN A 175 -6.41 -8.01 5.20
CA GLN A 175 -6.24 -8.60 6.53
C GLN A 175 -4.81 -9.10 6.76
N GLU A 176 -4.20 -9.76 5.78
CA GLU A 176 -2.85 -10.34 5.92
C GLU A 176 -1.75 -9.28 5.81
N GLU A 177 -1.81 -8.37 4.86
CA GLU A 177 -0.78 -7.35 4.62
C GLU A 177 -1.03 -6.06 5.41
N GLY A 178 -2.28 -5.80 5.75
CA GLY A 178 -2.75 -4.54 6.33
C GLY A 178 -2.72 -3.40 5.31
N TYR A 179 -3.57 -2.41 5.48
CA TYR A 179 -3.50 -1.19 4.71
C TYR A 179 -3.85 0.02 5.57
N SER A 180 -3.30 1.13 5.18
CA SER A 180 -3.56 2.39 5.87
C SER A 180 -3.72 3.52 4.85
N SER A 181 -3.94 4.67 5.35
CA SER A 181 -3.92 5.87 4.52
C SER A 181 -2.49 6.27 4.07
N THR A 182 -1.45 5.60 4.58
CA THR A 182 -0.03 5.83 4.23
C THR A 182 0.59 4.62 3.52
N LYS A 183 0.16 3.42 3.87
CA LYS A 183 0.58 2.17 3.24
C LYS A 183 -0.64 1.62 2.49
N PRO A 184 -0.73 1.80 1.16
CA PRO A 184 -1.80 1.21 0.37
C PRO A 184 -1.62 -0.30 0.24
N LEU A 185 -2.72 -0.99 -0.11
CA LEU A 185 -2.65 -2.33 -0.65
C LEU A 185 -2.57 -2.24 -2.18
N GLN A 186 -1.56 -2.82 -2.79
CA GLN A 186 -1.48 -2.96 -4.24
C GLN A 186 -2.45 -4.06 -4.70
N ILE A 187 -3.54 -3.67 -5.37
CA ILE A 187 -4.55 -4.61 -5.88
C ILE A 187 -4.04 -5.31 -7.15
N SER A 188 -3.35 -4.58 -8.00
CA SER A 188 -2.86 -5.08 -9.29
C SER A 188 -1.62 -4.33 -9.71
N SER A 189 -0.65 -5.05 -10.26
CA SER A 189 0.57 -4.50 -10.85
C SER A 189 0.59 -4.73 -12.36
N ASN A 190 1.31 -3.86 -13.08
CA ASN A 190 1.50 -3.94 -14.53
C ASN A 190 0.19 -4.04 -15.33
N ILE A 191 -0.80 -3.23 -14.95
CA ILE A 191 -2.07 -3.16 -15.66
C ILE A 191 -1.92 -2.46 -17.02
N LYS A 192 -2.84 -2.74 -17.92
CA LYS A 192 -2.90 -2.08 -19.22
C LYS A 192 -3.29 -0.60 -19.07
N ARG A 193 -2.84 0.18 -20.04
CA ARG A 193 -3.12 1.62 -20.08
C ARG A 193 -4.63 1.92 -20.11
N GLU A 194 -5.43 1.05 -20.72
CA GLU A 194 -6.89 1.15 -20.82
C GLU A 194 -7.53 1.13 -19.42
N SER A 195 -7.11 0.19 -18.57
CA SER A 195 -7.57 0.11 -17.18
C SER A 195 -7.15 1.35 -16.37
N ALA A 196 -5.89 1.77 -16.51
CA ALA A 196 -5.36 2.95 -15.84
C ALA A 196 -6.15 4.22 -16.21
N LEU A 197 -6.51 4.38 -17.49
CA LEU A 197 -7.32 5.52 -17.94
C LEU A 197 -8.72 5.51 -17.34
N ILE A 198 -9.40 4.35 -17.27
CA ILE A 198 -10.73 4.22 -16.67
C ILE A 198 -10.70 4.64 -15.20
N PHE A 199 -9.74 4.18 -14.42
CA PHE A 199 -9.62 4.55 -13.00
C PHE A 199 -9.33 6.03 -12.80
N ASN A 200 -8.48 6.63 -13.64
CA ASN A 200 -8.17 8.06 -13.56
C ASN A 200 -9.37 8.94 -13.99
N GLU A 201 -10.06 8.59 -15.08
CA GLU A 201 -11.21 9.36 -15.57
C GLU A 201 -12.41 9.30 -14.63
N LYS A 202 -12.61 8.15 -14.00
CA LYS A 202 -13.75 7.88 -13.12
C LYS A 202 -13.37 7.80 -11.65
N SER A 203 -12.34 8.50 -11.22
CA SER A 203 -11.80 8.42 -9.85
C SER A 203 -12.87 8.61 -8.76
N SER A 204 -13.93 9.39 -9.02
CA SER A 204 -15.05 9.54 -8.09
C SER A 204 -15.91 8.28 -7.90
N GLU A 205 -15.88 7.33 -8.84
CA GLU A 205 -16.58 6.05 -8.75
C GLU A 205 -15.77 4.99 -7.98
N PHE A 206 -14.47 5.26 -7.76
CA PHE A 206 -13.52 4.34 -7.13
C PHE A 206 -12.86 4.98 -5.89
N PRO A 207 -13.60 5.21 -4.80
CA PRO A 207 -13.04 5.86 -3.61
C PRO A 207 -11.90 5.02 -3.00
N GLY A 208 -10.78 5.67 -2.74
CA GLY A 208 -9.58 5.03 -2.20
C GLY A 208 -8.66 4.38 -3.24
N ILE A 209 -9.08 4.30 -4.50
CA ILE A 209 -8.24 3.77 -5.59
C ILE A 209 -7.35 4.88 -6.15
N ASN A 210 -6.07 4.55 -6.32
CA ASN A 210 -5.10 5.40 -6.99
C ASN A 210 -4.32 4.57 -8.02
N VAL A 211 -4.03 5.19 -9.17
CA VAL A 211 -3.17 4.59 -10.19
C VAL A 211 -1.78 5.17 -10.04
N VAL A 212 -0.81 4.29 -9.82
CA VAL A 212 0.60 4.66 -9.68
C VAL A 212 1.34 4.25 -10.94
N VAL A 213 2.29 5.07 -11.35
CA VAL A 213 3.23 4.74 -12.43
C VAL A 213 4.50 4.25 -11.78
N GLU A 214 4.89 3.02 -12.07
CA GLU A 214 6.05 2.37 -11.47
C GLU A 214 6.91 1.68 -12.55
N PRO A 215 8.23 1.53 -12.31
CA PRO A 215 9.11 0.81 -13.21
C PRO A 215 8.85 -0.70 -13.11
N VAL A 216 8.40 -1.30 -14.20
CA VAL A 216 8.19 -2.76 -14.30
C VAL A 216 9.36 -3.42 -15.01
N ARG A 217 9.91 -4.48 -14.42
CA ARG A 217 11.01 -5.23 -15.01
C ARG A 217 10.58 -5.90 -16.30
N ASN A 218 11.29 -5.61 -17.39
CA ASN A 218 10.99 -6.11 -18.74
C ASN A 218 12.10 -7.00 -19.28
N TYR A 219 11.75 -8.23 -19.60
CA TYR A 219 12.64 -9.23 -20.23
C TYR A 219 12.44 -9.19 -21.74
N GLU A 220 13.07 -8.22 -22.40
CA GLU A 220 12.85 -7.90 -23.83
C GLU A 220 13.09 -9.08 -24.77
N GLN A 221 13.95 -10.00 -24.36
CA GLN A 221 14.36 -11.13 -25.16
C GLN A 221 13.54 -12.41 -24.88
N GLY A 222 12.47 -12.28 -24.09
CA GLY A 222 11.62 -13.41 -23.71
C GLY A 222 12.40 -14.47 -22.94
N THR A 223 12.48 -15.69 -23.47
CA THR A 223 13.16 -16.83 -22.81
C THR A 223 14.65 -16.90 -23.10
N THR A 224 15.17 -16.08 -24.03
CA THR A 224 16.59 -16.13 -24.40
C THR A 224 17.50 -15.81 -23.20
N ALA A 225 18.46 -16.68 -22.94
CA ALA A 225 19.38 -16.63 -21.81
C ALA A 225 18.72 -16.60 -20.43
N SER A 226 17.46 -17.00 -20.31
CA SER A 226 16.67 -16.92 -19.07
C SER A 226 17.34 -17.63 -17.87
N HIS A 227 18.00 -18.75 -18.13
CA HIS A 227 18.74 -19.52 -17.11
C HIS A 227 20.00 -18.81 -16.59
N ILE A 228 20.55 -17.84 -17.34
CA ILE A 228 21.70 -17.02 -16.95
C ILE A 228 21.19 -15.75 -16.26
N VAL A 229 20.25 -15.08 -16.89
CA VAL A 229 19.71 -13.79 -16.42
C VAL A 229 18.94 -13.96 -15.12
N GLY A 230 18.10 -14.96 -15.03
CA GLY A 230 17.21 -15.18 -13.90
C GLY A 230 15.91 -14.38 -14.00
N TYR A 231 15.28 -14.17 -12.85
CA TYR A 231 14.05 -13.39 -12.74
C TYR A 231 13.96 -12.67 -11.39
N THR A 232 13.08 -11.70 -11.31
CA THR A 232 12.75 -10.96 -10.09
C THR A 232 11.40 -11.44 -9.53
N GLY A 233 11.19 -11.24 -8.23
CA GLY A 233 9.93 -11.57 -7.57
C GLY A 233 9.87 -11.01 -6.16
N LYS A 234 8.69 -10.99 -5.55
CA LYS A 234 8.51 -10.50 -4.17
C LYS A 234 9.44 -11.22 -3.19
N ILE A 235 9.99 -10.47 -2.24
CA ILE A 235 10.83 -11.01 -1.17
C ILE A 235 10.00 -11.96 -0.29
N THR A 236 10.56 -13.11 0.05
CA THR A 236 9.91 -14.03 1.00
C THR A 236 10.26 -13.66 2.43
N SER A 237 9.43 -14.02 3.39
CA SER A 237 9.68 -13.78 4.83
C SER A 237 11.04 -14.29 5.29
N LYS A 238 11.49 -15.42 4.75
CA LYS A 238 12.80 -16.00 5.05
C LYS A 238 13.97 -15.20 4.48
N GLU A 239 13.83 -14.65 3.28
CA GLU A 239 14.84 -13.78 2.66
C GLU A 239 14.88 -12.42 3.38
N LEU A 240 13.73 -11.91 3.78
CA LEU A 240 13.61 -10.67 4.54
C LEU A 240 14.30 -10.77 5.91
N GLU A 241 14.22 -11.89 6.62
CA GLU A 241 14.93 -12.09 7.90
C GLU A 241 16.42 -11.79 7.83
N THR A 242 17.04 -12.07 6.69
CA THR A 242 18.46 -11.85 6.46
C THR A 242 18.79 -10.47 5.88
N ARG A 243 17.78 -9.69 5.49
CA ARG A 243 17.94 -8.43 4.74
C ARG A 243 17.08 -7.28 5.28
N LYS A 244 16.63 -7.34 6.54
CA LYS A 244 15.71 -6.38 7.18
C LYS A 244 16.16 -4.91 7.14
N ASP A 245 17.46 -4.68 7.05
CA ASP A 245 18.00 -3.32 7.02
C ASP A 245 17.93 -2.65 5.63
N THR A 246 17.58 -3.43 4.59
CA THR A 246 17.69 -2.98 3.19
C THR A 246 16.39 -3.18 2.40
N TYR A 247 15.48 -4.03 2.89
CA TYR A 247 14.27 -4.41 2.17
C TYR A 247 13.04 -4.41 3.08
N ASP A 248 11.92 -4.03 2.49
CA ASP A 248 10.59 -4.14 3.07
C ASP A 248 9.86 -5.41 2.58
N GLN A 249 8.72 -5.73 3.18
CA GLN A 249 7.99 -6.97 2.95
C GLN A 249 7.47 -7.14 1.51
N ASP A 250 7.25 -6.02 0.82
CA ASP A 250 6.66 -6.02 -0.53
C ASP A 250 7.70 -5.81 -1.63
N ASP A 251 8.98 -5.65 -1.27
CA ASP A 251 10.06 -5.38 -2.21
C ASP A 251 10.28 -6.51 -3.22
N ILE A 252 10.66 -6.13 -4.42
CA ILE A 252 11.04 -7.02 -5.51
C ILE A 252 12.54 -7.26 -5.48
N ILE A 253 12.96 -8.53 -5.41
CA ILE A 253 14.36 -8.93 -5.43
C ILE A 253 14.68 -9.89 -6.57
N GLY A 254 15.94 -9.98 -6.97
CA GLY A 254 16.42 -11.02 -7.87
C GLY A 254 16.38 -12.39 -7.19
N LYS A 255 15.69 -13.36 -7.81
CA LYS A 255 15.51 -14.71 -7.25
C LYS A 255 16.62 -15.66 -7.62
N ASN A 256 17.17 -15.54 -8.81
CA ASN A 256 18.29 -16.38 -9.29
C ASN A 256 19.08 -15.67 -10.39
N GLY A 257 20.12 -16.33 -10.91
CA GLY A 257 20.94 -15.86 -12.03
C GLY A 257 21.66 -14.55 -11.73
N ILE A 258 21.85 -13.74 -12.77
CA ILE A 258 22.47 -12.40 -12.73
C ILE A 258 21.65 -11.46 -11.86
N GLU A 259 20.31 -11.53 -11.95
CA GLU A 259 19.40 -10.71 -11.14
C GLU A 259 19.69 -10.86 -9.64
N SER A 260 19.93 -12.07 -9.15
CA SER A 260 20.24 -12.32 -7.74
C SER A 260 21.71 -12.06 -7.38
N THR A 261 22.65 -12.41 -8.29
CA THR A 261 24.08 -12.31 -8.02
C THR A 261 24.55 -10.85 -7.98
N PHE A 262 23.95 -10.01 -8.81
CA PHE A 262 24.26 -8.59 -8.91
C PHE A 262 23.20 -7.68 -8.29
N GLU A 263 22.40 -8.23 -7.36
CA GLU A 263 21.32 -7.52 -6.67
C GLU A 263 21.76 -6.16 -6.11
N GLU A 264 22.90 -6.11 -5.41
CA GLU A 264 23.44 -4.89 -4.78
C GLU A 264 23.75 -3.78 -5.79
N TYR A 265 24.08 -4.14 -7.04
CA TYR A 265 24.35 -3.18 -8.09
C TYR A 265 23.09 -2.81 -8.87
N LEU A 266 22.25 -3.80 -9.12
CA LEU A 266 21.02 -3.64 -9.91
C LEU A 266 19.93 -2.90 -9.13
N LYS A 267 19.80 -3.13 -7.81
CA LYS A 267 18.85 -2.38 -6.96
C LYS A 267 19.29 -0.91 -6.93
N GLY A 268 18.39 0.00 -7.24
CA GLY A 268 18.61 1.43 -7.06
C GLY A 268 18.47 1.84 -5.58
N GLU A 269 18.47 3.12 -5.35
CA GLU A 269 18.09 3.72 -4.08
C GLU A 269 16.73 4.39 -4.23
N ASP A 270 15.76 3.96 -3.46
CA ASP A 270 14.42 4.53 -3.52
C ASP A 270 14.40 5.99 -3.05
N GLY A 271 13.56 6.76 -3.71
CA GLY A 271 13.26 8.12 -3.36
C GLY A 271 12.14 8.20 -2.31
N ILE A 272 11.92 9.39 -1.81
CA ILE A 272 10.86 9.70 -0.85
C ILE A 272 10.07 10.89 -1.36
N LYS A 273 8.75 10.72 -1.46
CA LYS A 273 7.82 11.81 -1.68
C LYS A 273 6.98 12.04 -0.43
N GLN A 274 6.64 13.28 -0.21
CA GLN A 274 5.70 13.67 0.83
C GLN A 274 4.36 13.99 0.18
N LEU A 275 3.30 13.44 0.77
CA LEU A 275 1.93 13.63 0.36
C LEU A 275 1.23 14.45 1.43
N ASP A 276 0.81 15.65 1.10
CA ASP A 276 -0.07 16.42 1.98
C ASP A 276 -1.51 15.98 1.73
N THR A 277 -2.10 15.42 2.78
CA THR A 277 -3.47 14.88 2.70
C THR A 277 -4.42 15.69 3.54
N SER A 278 -5.64 15.87 3.04
CA SER A 278 -6.75 16.43 3.82
C SER A 278 -7.21 15.46 4.91
N VAL A 279 -8.09 15.93 5.80
CA VAL A 279 -8.61 15.15 6.94
C VAL A 279 -9.37 13.90 6.50
N ASP A 280 -9.90 13.89 5.28
CA ASP A 280 -10.60 12.75 4.66
C ASP A 280 -9.66 11.76 3.95
N GLY A 281 -8.35 12.07 3.88
CA GLY A 281 -7.33 11.22 3.27
C GLY A 281 -7.05 11.53 1.79
N THR A 282 -7.71 12.52 1.21
CA THR A 282 -7.45 12.94 -0.18
C THR A 282 -6.11 13.66 -0.29
N VAL A 283 -5.28 13.26 -1.25
CA VAL A 283 -3.99 13.92 -1.52
C VAL A 283 -4.26 15.31 -2.12
N GLN A 284 -3.70 16.34 -1.50
CA GLN A 284 -3.83 17.74 -1.90
C GLN A 284 -2.62 18.23 -2.69
N GLU A 285 -1.43 17.90 -2.18
CA GLU A 285 -0.15 18.25 -2.80
C GLU A 285 0.83 17.09 -2.64
N GLU A 286 1.71 16.97 -3.60
CA GLU A 286 2.77 15.97 -3.63
C GLU A 286 4.10 16.66 -3.96
N TYR A 287 5.15 16.41 -3.17
CA TYR A 287 6.48 16.93 -3.43
C TYR A 287 7.56 15.91 -3.06
N THR A 288 8.54 15.77 -3.93
CA THR A 288 9.67 14.86 -3.75
C THR A 288 10.67 15.46 -2.77
N THR A 289 10.97 14.75 -1.69
CA THR A 289 11.98 15.13 -0.69
C THR A 289 13.34 14.47 -0.95
N LYS A 290 13.34 13.26 -1.53
CA LYS A 290 14.53 12.55 -1.98
C LYS A 290 14.23 11.93 -3.34
N GLU A 291 15.01 12.27 -4.35
CA GLU A 291 14.91 11.64 -5.67
C GLU A 291 15.36 10.19 -5.62
N ALA A 292 14.68 9.33 -6.40
CA ALA A 292 15.12 7.95 -6.59
C ALA A 292 16.39 7.90 -7.45
N VAL A 293 17.33 7.03 -7.10
CA VAL A 293 18.58 6.85 -7.86
C VAL A 293 18.56 5.48 -8.53
N LYS A 294 18.57 5.47 -9.86
CA LYS A 294 18.62 4.25 -10.67
C LYS A 294 19.79 3.35 -10.28
N GLY A 295 19.58 2.04 -10.25
CA GLY A 295 20.62 1.03 -10.08
C GLY A 295 21.63 1.03 -11.22
N SER A 296 22.83 0.48 -10.96
CA SER A 296 23.90 0.37 -11.94
C SER A 296 23.60 -0.70 -12.99
N ASP A 297 23.89 -0.40 -14.25
CA ASP A 297 23.74 -1.35 -15.34
C ASP A 297 24.85 -2.43 -15.28
N VAL A 298 24.48 -3.68 -15.58
CA VAL A 298 25.40 -4.82 -15.62
C VAL A 298 25.63 -5.24 -17.07
N VAL A 299 26.88 -5.18 -17.53
CA VAL A 299 27.24 -5.57 -18.89
C VAL A 299 27.81 -6.99 -18.87
N LEU A 300 27.15 -7.91 -19.58
CA LEU A 300 27.56 -9.30 -19.70
C LEU A 300 28.56 -9.48 -20.86
N THR A 301 29.34 -10.54 -20.81
CA THR A 301 30.24 -10.95 -21.92
C THR A 301 29.51 -11.69 -23.04
N ILE A 302 28.22 -11.97 -22.88
CA ILE A 302 27.37 -12.64 -23.85
C ILE A 302 27.17 -11.78 -25.10
N ASP A 303 27.17 -12.39 -26.28
CA ASP A 303 26.68 -11.81 -27.52
C ASP A 303 25.24 -12.26 -27.74
N LEU A 304 24.32 -11.33 -27.69
CA LEU A 304 22.88 -11.63 -27.77
C LEU A 304 22.48 -12.30 -29.11
N ASN A 305 23.11 -11.88 -30.21
CA ASN A 305 22.80 -12.46 -31.53
C ASN A 305 23.28 -13.91 -31.61
N LEU A 306 24.49 -14.17 -31.10
CA LEU A 306 25.03 -15.52 -31.05
C LEU A 306 24.18 -16.42 -30.11
N GLN A 307 23.77 -15.89 -28.97
CA GLN A 307 22.92 -16.60 -28.01
C GLN A 307 21.58 -17.03 -28.66
N LYS A 308 20.91 -16.12 -29.38
CA LYS A 308 19.65 -16.41 -30.09
C LYS A 308 19.76 -17.51 -31.16
N VAL A 309 20.95 -17.63 -31.78
CA VAL A 309 21.17 -18.65 -32.82
C VAL A 309 21.49 -20.02 -32.20
N THR A 310 22.05 -20.03 -30.99
CA THR A 310 22.47 -21.26 -30.30
C THR A 310 21.40 -21.89 -29.44
N GLU A 311 20.37 -21.16 -29.05
CA GLU A 311 19.16 -21.65 -28.37
C GLU A 311 18.08 -22.08 -29.35
#